data_2eba02c9d185f335cff74e352e54c8a2
#
_entry.id   2eba02c9d185f335cff74e352e54c8a2
#
_cell.length_a   1.000
_cell.length_b   1.000
_cell.length_c   1.000
_cell.angle_alpha   90.00
_cell.angle_beta   90.00
_cell.angle_gamma   90.00
#
_symmetry.space_group_name_H-M   'P 1'
#
loop_
_entity.id
_entity.type
_entity.pdbx_description
1 polymer ?
#
loop_
_entity_poly.entity_id
_entity_poly.type
_entity_poly.pdbx_seq_one_letter_code
_entity_poly.pdbx_strand_id
1 'polypeptide(L)'
;DEEGNRLVRNTETNLGDLCAEAMRSSVGADIGYVNGGGLRSDISLGDVTFNDLLNVFPFNNTVVLAKVSGQTIKDMLEMAMMKWPAEDGCFPHLSGISFSVNTSIPSSVLTNEADEFDGVAGEYRVYDIKVYNRETQVYEAINLDEYYTIAAANYYLIDCGSGMTMFKDAEILINDGMLDVEALEY
;
A
#
# COMPACT_ATOMS: atom_id res chain seq x y z
N ASP A 1 10.50 -17.83 1.84
CA ASP A 1 10.22 -19.26 2.06
C ASP A 1 11.50 -20.10 1.87
N GLU A 2 11.40 -21.40 2.01
CA GLU A 2 12.53 -22.34 1.87
C GLU A 2 13.14 -22.35 0.44
N GLU A 3 12.40 -21.87 -0.54
CA GLU A 3 12.81 -21.76 -1.95
C GLU A 3 13.51 -20.42 -2.25
N GLY A 4 13.59 -19.52 -1.27
CA GLY A 4 14.19 -18.19 -1.41
C GLY A 4 13.25 -17.11 -1.94
N ASN A 5 11.95 -17.41 -2.08
CA ASN A 5 10.96 -16.41 -2.48
C ASN A 5 10.65 -15.45 -1.32
N ARG A 6 10.42 -14.21 -1.64
CA ARG A 6 10.05 -13.18 -0.68
C ARG A 6 8.52 -13.09 -0.58
N LEU A 7 7.93 -13.80 0.39
CA LEU A 7 6.48 -13.88 0.59
C LEU A 7 5.80 -12.51 0.65
N VAL A 8 6.44 -11.52 1.27
CA VAL A 8 5.93 -10.14 1.33
C VAL A 8 5.70 -9.49 -0.05
N ARG A 9 6.15 -10.12 -1.14
CA ARG A 9 5.99 -9.60 -2.51
C ARG A 9 4.85 -10.25 -3.30
N ASN A 10 4.18 -11.24 -2.74
CA ASN A 10 3.06 -11.91 -3.41
C ASN A 10 2.01 -12.47 -2.45
N THR A 11 2.21 -12.32 -1.14
CA THR A 11 1.33 -12.85 -0.10
C THR A 11 1.20 -11.85 1.04
N GLU A 12 0.00 -11.65 1.53
CA GLU A 12 -0.27 -10.90 2.75
C GLU A 12 0.48 -11.53 3.94
N THR A 13 1.11 -10.71 4.77
CA THR A 13 1.90 -11.14 5.92
C THR A 13 1.57 -10.31 7.15
N ASN A 14 1.65 -10.94 8.33
CA ASN A 14 1.41 -10.28 9.60
C ASN A 14 2.32 -9.05 9.84
N LEU A 15 3.58 -9.11 9.41
CA LEU A 15 4.50 -7.96 9.49
C LEU A 15 4.07 -6.85 8.53
N GLY A 16 3.63 -7.20 7.31
CA GLY A 16 3.12 -6.23 6.35
C GLY A 16 1.89 -5.50 6.87
N ASP A 17 0.95 -6.24 7.47
CA ASP A 17 -0.27 -5.67 8.05
C ASP A 17 0.04 -4.79 9.25
N LEU A 18 0.97 -5.21 10.12
CA LEU A 18 1.44 -4.41 11.25
C LEU A 18 2.06 -3.09 10.76
N CYS A 19 2.92 -3.13 9.73
CA CYS A 19 3.54 -1.94 9.18
C CYS A 19 2.51 -0.99 8.53
N ALA A 20 1.53 -1.53 7.80
CA ALA A 20 0.47 -0.73 7.21
C ALA A 20 -0.43 -0.09 8.29
N GLU A 21 -0.75 -0.82 9.36
CA GLU A 21 -1.50 -0.28 10.50
C GLU A 21 -0.70 0.80 11.23
N ALA A 22 0.61 0.61 11.44
CA ALA A 22 1.48 1.60 12.05
C ALA A 22 1.48 2.92 11.26
N MET A 23 1.65 2.86 9.93
CA MET A 23 1.55 4.06 9.09
C MET A 23 0.16 4.70 9.17
N ARG A 24 -0.91 3.90 9.07
CA ARG A 24 -2.29 4.38 9.13
C ARG A 24 -2.59 5.11 10.44
N SER A 25 -2.22 4.50 11.56
CA SER A 25 -2.52 5.02 12.90
C SER A 25 -1.68 6.25 13.24
N SER A 26 -0.42 6.31 12.82
CA SER A 26 0.50 7.41 13.13
C SER A 26 0.01 8.78 12.64
N VAL A 27 -0.74 8.82 11.54
CA VAL A 27 -1.29 10.05 10.94
C VAL A 27 -2.82 10.09 10.92
N GLY A 28 -3.48 9.07 11.47
CA GLY A 28 -4.93 9.01 11.54
C GLY A 28 -5.64 8.84 10.19
N ALA A 29 -5.03 8.14 9.23
CA ALA A 29 -5.59 7.91 7.89
C ALA A 29 -6.74 6.88 7.90
N ASP A 30 -7.59 6.90 6.87
CA ASP A 30 -8.58 5.85 6.63
C ASP A 30 -7.90 4.56 6.18
N ILE A 31 -6.88 4.68 5.33
CA ILE A 31 -6.16 3.57 4.71
C ILE A 31 -4.67 3.71 4.97
N GLY A 32 -4.01 2.60 5.33
CA GLY A 32 -2.56 2.47 5.36
C GLY A 32 -2.08 1.58 4.22
N TYR A 33 -1.02 1.97 3.52
CA TYR A 33 -0.39 1.21 2.44
C TYR A 33 1.11 1.10 2.63
N VAL A 34 1.60 -0.14 2.66
CA VAL A 34 3.02 -0.48 2.61
C VAL A 34 3.23 -1.50 1.49
N ASN A 35 4.23 -1.30 0.68
CA ASN A 35 4.56 -2.22 -0.39
C ASN A 35 5.53 -3.32 0.07
N GLY A 36 5.38 -4.51 -0.44
CA GLY A 36 6.24 -5.66 -0.12
C GLY A 36 7.73 -5.45 -0.45
N GLY A 37 8.04 -4.57 -1.41
CA GLY A 37 9.41 -4.16 -1.72
C GLY A 37 10.05 -3.28 -0.66
N GLY A 38 9.26 -2.54 0.11
CA GLY A 38 9.68 -1.68 1.23
C GLY A 38 10.12 -2.47 2.46
N LEU A 39 9.53 -3.64 2.69
CA LEU A 39 9.83 -4.52 3.82
C LEU A 39 11.07 -5.36 3.51
N ARG A 40 12.18 -5.11 4.20
CA ARG A 40 13.50 -5.66 3.83
C ARG A 40 14.01 -6.78 4.72
N SER A 41 13.44 -6.95 5.90
CA SER A 41 13.79 -7.99 6.88
C SER A 41 12.55 -8.48 7.59
N ASP A 42 12.62 -9.69 8.14
CA ASP A 42 11.66 -10.21 9.11
C ASP A 42 12.08 -9.78 10.53
N ILE A 43 11.14 -9.82 11.47
CA ILE A 43 11.39 -9.65 12.90
C ILE A 43 11.38 -11.05 13.53
N SER A 44 12.49 -11.44 14.14
CA SER A 44 12.61 -12.72 14.82
C SER A 44 11.79 -12.75 16.12
N LEU A 45 11.38 -13.95 16.53
CA LEU A 45 10.72 -14.16 17.83
C LEU A 45 11.68 -13.82 18.98
N GLY A 46 11.23 -13.02 19.92
CA GLY A 46 11.98 -12.60 21.12
C GLY A 46 11.87 -11.11 21.38
N ASP A 47 12.88 -10.54 22.02
CA ASP A 47 12.97 -9.10 22.24
C ASP A 47 13.23 -8.38 20.92
N VAL A 48 12.41 -7.38 20.61
CA VAL A 48 12.54 -6.55 19.41
C VAL A 48 13.33 -5.29 19.76
N THR A 49 14.36 -5.02 18.99
CA THR A 49 15.20 -3.81 19.15
C THR A 49 14.90 -2.81 18.04
N PHE A 50 15.23 -1.54 18.25
CA PHE A 50 15.11 -0.51 17.22
C PHE A 50 15.92 -0.86 15.95
N ASN A 51 17.04 -1.57 16.10
CA ASN A 51 17.82 -2.05 14.95
C ASN A 51 17.05 -3.08 14.10
N ASP A 52 16.20 -3.89 14.72
CA ASP A 52 15.34 -4.83 13.96
C ASP A 52 14.32 -4.05 13.13
N LEU A 53 13.74 -2.96 13.67
CA LEU A 53 12.83 -2.08 12.93
C LEU A 53 13.53 -1.35 11.79
N LEU A 54 14.77 -0.85 12.00
CA LEU A 54 15.60 -0.26 10.94
C LEU A 54 15.92 -1.26 9.81
N ASN A 55 16.08 -2.53 10.13
CA ASN A 55 16.26 -3.57 9.11
C ASN A 55 14.99 -3.84 8.30
N VAL A 56 13.80 -3.67 8.91
CA VAL A 56 12.53 -3.73 8.18
C VAL A 56 12.39 -2.55 7.24
N PHE A 57 12.65 -1.31 7.71
CA PHE A 57 12.53 -0.06 6.97
C PHE A 57 13.86 0.69 6.82
N PRO A 58 14.78 0.23 5.94
CA PRO A 58 16.13 0.82 5.86
C PRO A 58 16.22 2.06 4.96
N PHE A 59 15.11 2.51 4.35
CA PHE A 59 15.14 3.58 3.35
C PHE A 59 14.95 4.99 3.92
N ASN A 60 14.60 5.12 5.20
CA ASN A 60 14.30 6.39 5.86
C ASN A 60 13.19 7.19 5.14
N ASN A 61 12.16 6.50 4.65
CA ASN A 61 11.01 7.21 4.09
C ASN A 61 10.24 7.92 5.21
N THR A 62 9.61 9.03 4.86
CA THR A 62 8.64 9.69 5.74
C THR A 62 7.23 9.17 5.47
N VAL A 63 6.40 9.12 6.51
CA VAL A 63 4.97 8.84 6.37
C VAL A 63 4.29 10.08 5.83
N VAL A 64 3.62 9.95 4.70
CA VAL A 64 2.84 11.01 4.05
C VAL A 64 1.36 10.70 4.22
N LEU A 65 0.55 11.72 4.51
CA LEU A 65 -0.91 11.64 4.47
C LEU A 65 -1.41 12.39 3.24
N ALA A 66 -2.12 11.69 2.38
CA ALA A 66 -2.75 12.27 1.20
C ALA A 66 -4.25 12.00 1.18
N LYS A 67 -4.99 12.87 0.48
CA LYS A 67 -6.41 12.70 0.19
C LYS A 67 -6.58 12.39 -1.28
N VAL A 68 -7.22 11.26 -1.58
CA VAL A 68 -7.37 10.72 -2.94
C VAL A 68 -8.80 10.21 -3.15
N SER A 69 -9.24 10.13 -4.41
CA SER A 69 -10.55 9.57 -4.75
C SER A 69 -10.60 8.05 -4.57
N GLY A 70 -11.78 7.50 -4.39
CA GLY A 70 -11.97 6.04 -4.41
C GLY A 70 -11.52 5.41 -5.73
N GLN A 71 -11.63 6.14 -6.85
CA GLN A 71 -11.11 5.69 -8.14
C GLN A 71 -9.58 5.56 -8.11
N THR A 72 -8.87 6.55 -7.55
CA THR A 72 -7.41 6.49 -7.38
C THR A 72 -6.97 5.29 -6.54
N ILE A 73 -7.72 4.97 -5.46
CA ILE A 73 -7.45 3.79 -4.64
C ILE A 73 -7.64 2.50 -5.46
N LYS A 74 -8.71 2.41 -6.25
CA LYS A 74 -8.96 1.25 -7.11
C LYS A 74 -7.86 1.07 -8.16
N ASP A 75 -7.38 2.16 -8.76
CA ASP A 75 -6.29 2.14 -9.75
C ASP A 75 -4.96 1.72 -9.09
N MET A 76 -4.68 2.21 -7.89
CA MET A 76 -3.53 1.79 -7.08
C MET A 76 -3.55 0.28 -6.82
N LEU A 77 -4.68 -0.25 -6.37
CA LEU A 77 -4.83 -1.69 -6.11
C LEU A 77 -4.65 -2.52 -7.38
N GLU A 78 -5.24 -2.08 -8.50
CA GLU A 78 -5.11 -2.77 -9.78
C GLU A 78 -3.66 -2.79 -10.27
N MET A 79 -2.94 -1.65 -10.18
CA MET A 79 -1.51 -1.56 -10.51
C MET A 79 -0.67 -2.43 -9.57
N ALA A 80 -0.92 -2.38 -8.26
CA ALA A 80 -0.18 -3.17 -7.27
C ALA A 80 -0.34 -4.69 -7.47
N MET A 81 -1.49 -5.12 -8.01
CA MET A 81 -1.78 -6.53 -8.31
C MET A 81 -1.47 -6.92 -9.76
N MET A 82 -0.90 -6.02 -10.58
CA MET A 82 -0.69 -6.25 -12.02
C MET A 82 0.07 -7.55 -12.32
N LYS A 83 1.12 -7.85 -11.57
CA LYS A 83 1.97 -9.03 -11.80
C LYS A 83 1.59 -10.26 -10.97
N TRP A 84 0.70 -10.09 -10.00
CA TRP A 84 0.31 -11.21 -9.15
C TRP A 84 -0.25 -12.41 -9.98
N PRO A 85 0.13 -13.66 -9.68
CA PRO A 85 0.76 -14.16 -8.45
C PRO A 85 2.30 -14.12 -8.43
N ALA A 86 2.97 -13.58 -9.44
CA ALA A 86 4.41 -13.41 -9.42
C ALA A 86 4.81 -12.39 -8.32
N GLU A 87 6.03 -12.52 -7.82
CA GLU A 87 6.59 -11.54 -6.88
C GLU A 87 6.67 -10.15 -7.52
N ASP A 88 6.19 -9.13 -6.81
CA ASP A 88 6.34 -7.74 -7.18
C ASP A 88 6.64 -6.85 -5.96
N GLY A 89 7.53 -5.88 -6.13
CA GLY A 89 7.80 -4.89 -5.09
C GLY A 89 6.60 -4.02 -4.74
N CYS A 90 5.62 -3.90 -5.64
CA CYS A 90 4.39 -3.14 -5.44
C CYS A 90 3.32 -3.91 -4.66
N PHE A 91 3.48 -5.23 -4.42
CA PHE A 91 2.48 -6.03 -3.72
C PHE A 91 2.00 -5.33 -2.44
N PRO A 92 0.67 -5.12 -2.26
CA PRO A 92 0.16 -4.25 -1.22
C PRO A 92 -0.03 -4.99 0.11
N HIS A 93 0.51 -4.43 1.19
CA HIS A 93 0.09 -4.69 2.56
C HIS A 93 -0.76 -3.49 3.00
N LEU A 94 -1.91 -3.76 3.58
CA LEU A 94 -2.94 -2.74 3.74
C LEU A 94 -3.55 -2.79 5.15
N SER A 95 -4.00 -1.62 5.60
CA SER A 95 -4.84 -1.51 6.78
C SER A 95 -6.00 -0.56 6.53
N GLY A 96 -7.15 -0.82 7.15
CA GLY A 96 -8.37 -0.02 6.99
C GLY A 96 -9.13 -0.26 5.68
N ILE A 97 -8.67 -1.17 4.83
CA ILE A 97 -9.29 -1.51 3.55
C ILE A 97 -9.25 -3.02 3.32
N SER A 98 -10.19 -3.54 2.59
CA SER A 98 -10.19 -4.92 2.08
C SER A 98 -10.64 -4.96 0.63
N PHE A 99 -10.18 -5.95 -0.13
CA PHE A 99 -10.56 -6.16 -1.52
C PHE A 99 -10.43 -7.63 -1.92
N SER A 100 -10.95 -7.97 -3.07
CA SER A 100 -10.81 -9.28 -3.70
C SER A 100 -10.18 -9.16 -5.07
N VAL A 101 -9.50 -10.23 -5.51
CA VAL A 101 -8.87 -10.28 -6.84
C VAL A 101 -9.44 -11.43 -7.65
N ASN A 102 -9.94 -11.16 -8.84
CA ASN A 102 -10.36 -12.19 -9.79
C ASN A 102 -9.15 -12.72 -10.56
N THR A 103 -8.68 -13.87 -10.19
CA THR A 103 -7.48 -14.51 -10.77
C THR A 103 -7.70 -15.11 -12.15
N SER A 104 -8.96 -15.22 -12.61
CA SER A 104 -9.30 -15.70 -13.95
C SER A 104 -9.21 -14.62 -15.02
N ILE A 105 -9.07 -13.35 -14.63
CA ILE A 105 -8.94 -12.20 -15.52
C ILE A 105 -7.47 -11.79 -15.61
N PRO A 106 -6.90 -11.67 -16.82
CA PRO A 106 -5.55 -11.12 -16.98
C PRO A 106 -5.55 -9.64 -16.60
N SER A 107 -4.40 -9.12 -16.18
CA SER A 107 -4.27 -7.68 -15.93
C SER A 107 -4.52 -6.87 -17.20
N SER A 108 -5.29 -5.81 -17.07
CA SER A 108 -5.59 -4.83 -18.13
C SER A 108 -4.98 -3.45 -17.85
N VAL A 109 -4.05 -3.39 -16.89
CA VAL A 109 -3.25 -2.18 -16.62
C VAL A 109 -2.45 -1.81 -17.86
N LEU A 110 -2.52 -0.54 -18.22
CA LEU A 110 -1.65 0.07 -19.22
C LEU A 110 -0.52 0.80 -18.52
N THR A 111 0.68 0.68 -19.08
CA THR A 111 1.84 1.47 -18.68
C THR A 111 2.41 2.23 -19.89
N ASN A 112 2.99 3.39 -19.63
CA ASN A 112 3.71 4.16 -20.64
C ASN A 112 5.13 3.60 -20.89
N GLU A 113 5.93 4.26 -21.73
CA GLU A 113 7.30 3.85 -22.06
C GLU A 113 8.27 3.86 -20.86
N ALA A 114 7.89 4.52 -19.76
CA ALA A 114 8.65 4.58 -18.50
C ALA A 114 8.17 3.55 -17.45
N ASP A 115 7.30 2.61 -17.84
CA ASP A 115 6.64 1.66 -16.96
C ASP A 115 5.75 2.31 -15.88
N GLU A 116 5.24 3.52 -16.14
CA GLU A 116 4.33 4.24 -15.26
C GLU A 116 2.88 3.96 -15.65
N PHE A 117 1.99 3.96 -14.66
CA PHE A 117 0.55 3.74 -14.85
C PHE A 117 -0.05 4.78 -15.84
N ASP A 118 -0.73 4.28 -16.86
CA ASP A 118 -1.39 5.06 -17.91
C ASP A 118 -2.90 4.72 -18.04
N GLY A 119 -3.42 3.95 -17.10
CA GLY A 119 -4.83 3.58 -17.05
C GLY A 119 -5.09 2.08 -17.05
N VAL A 120 -6.36 1.74 -17.22
CA VAL A 120 -6.87 0.37 -17.30
C VAL A 120 -7.71 0.22 -18.57
N ALA A 121 -7.30 -0.67 -19.49
CA ALA A 121 -7.94 -0.83 -20.80
C ALA A 121 -9.11 -1.81 -20.83
N GLY A 122 -9.41 -2.47 -19.72
CA GLY A 122 -10.40 -3.54 -19.69
C GLY A 122 -11.09 -3.69 -18.33
N GLU A 123 -11.40 -4.93 -17.99
CA GLU A 123 -12.01 -5.26 -16.71
C GLU A 123 -10.95 -5.22 -15.60
N TYR A 124 -11.29 -4.59 -14.46
CA TYR A 124 -10.46 -4.61 -13.27
C TYR A 124 -10.46 -6.00 -12.64
N ARG A 125 -9.29 -6.48 -12.25
CA ARG A 125 -9.14 -7.72 -11.46
C ARG A 125 -9.57 -7.51 -10.01
N VAL A 126 -9.36 -6.28 -9.49
CA VAL A 126 -9.74 -5.93 -8.12
C VAL A 126 -11.22 -5.59 -8.05
N TYR A 127 -11.92 -6.16 -7.08
CA TYR A 127 -13.35 -5.96 -6.86
C TYR A 127 -13.70 -6.11 -5.38
N ASP A 128 -14.94 -5.83 -5.01
CA ASP A 128 -15.46 -5.88 -3.63
C ASP A 128 -14.58 -5.08 -2.64
N ILE A 129 -14.12 -3.90 -3.10
CA ILE A 129 -13.29 -3.01 -2.29
C ILE A 129 -14.15 -2.38 -1.20
N LYS A 130 -13.70 -2.48 0.05
CA LYS A 130 -14.38 -1.92 1.22
C LYS A 130 -13.39 -1.17 2.10
N VAL A 131 -13.80 -0.02 2.59
CA VAL A 131 -13.03 0.81 3.52
C VAL A 131 -13.69 0.77 4.89
N TYR A 132 -12.88 0.67 5.95
CA TYR A 132 -13.37 0.66 7.32
C TYR A 132 -13.89 2.03 7.73
N ASN A 133 -15.19 2.12 8.00
CA ASN A 133 -15.81 3.32 8.50
C ASN A 133 -15.70 3.36 10.03
N ARG A 134 -15.01 4.38 10.57
CA ARG A 134 -14.76 4.51 12.01
C ARG A 134 -16.00 4.86 12.81
N GLU A 135 -16.98 5.52 12.19
CA GLU A 135 -18.22 5.93 12.86
C GLU A 135 -19.16 4.74 13.02
N THR A 136 -19.34 3.95 11.96
CA THR A 136 -20.22 2.78 11.95
C THR A 136 -19.52 1.52 12.44
N GLN A 137 -18.19 1.50 12.50
CA GLN A 137 -17.31 0.37 12.89
C GLN A 137 -17.49 -0.87 11.99
N VAL A 138 -17.82 -0.65 10.72
CA VAL A 138 -17.94 -1.72 9.71
C VAL A 138 -17.19 -1.36 8.42
N TYR A 139 -16.87 -2.38 7.63
CA TYR A 139 -16.34 -2.19 6.30
C TYR A 139 -17.49 -1.90 5.33
N GLU A 140 -17.42 -0.75 4.66
CA GLU A 140 -18.41 -0.27 3.70
C GLU A 140 -17.83 -0.27 2.30
N ALA A 141 -18.65 -0.55 1.28
CA ALA A 141 -18.20 -0.54 -0.11
C ALA A 141 -17.63 0.84 -0.47
N ILE A 142 -16.45 0.84 -1.12
CA ILE A 142 -15.83 2.08 -1.56
C ILE A 142 -16.74 2.82 -2.55
N ASN A 143 -16.89 4.13 -2.37
CA ASN A 143 -17.49 5.01 -3.37
C ASN A 143 -16.38 5.64 -4.21
N LEU A 144 -16.37 5.38 -5.51
CA LEU A 144 -15.28 5.81 -6.40
C LEU A 144 -15.19 7.33 -6.54
N ASP A 145 -16.31 8.04 -6.34
CA ASP A 145 -16.40 9.50 -6.45
C ASP A 145 -16.14 10.23 -5.11
N GLU A 146 -16.08 9.51 -4.00
CA GLU A 146 -15.75 10.05 -2.69
C GLU A 146 -14.24 10.09 -2.45
N TYR A 147 -13.84 10.87 -1.44
CA TYR A 147 -12.45 11.03 -1.08
C TYR A 147 -12.15 10.32 0.25
N TYR A 148 -10.97 9.70 0.28
CA TYR A 148 -10.43 8.96 1.42
C TYR A 148 -9.03 9.45 1.72
N THR A 149 -8.60 9.34 2.96
CA THR A 149 -7.23 9.62 3.36
C THR A 149 -6.40 8.34 3.32
N ILE A 150 -5.21 8.42 2.71
CA ILE A 150 -4.25 7.32 2.62
C ILE A 150 -2.91 7.72 3.24
N ALA A 151 -2.36 6.85 4.08
CA ALA A 151 -1.01 6.96 4.61
C ALA A 151 -0.09 5.97 3.88
N ALA A 152 1.00 6.47 3.35
CA ALA A 152 2.06 5.65 2.73
C ALA A 152 3.40 6.40 2.76
N ALA A 153 4.47 5.71 2.34
CA ALA A 153 5.79 6.32 2.20
C ALA A 153 5.78 7.47 1.16
N ASN A 154 6.58 8.53 1.41
CA ASN A 154 6.82 9.62 0.44
C ASN A 154 7.21 9.09 -0.93
N TYR A 155 7.95 7.97 -1.01
CA TYR A 155 8.29 7.29 -2.25
C TYR A 155 7.08 7.06 -3.17
N TYR A 156 5.89 6.74 -2.63
CA TYR A 156 4.68 6.55 -3.43
C TYR A 156 3.86 7.82 -3.63
N LEU A 157 3.57 8.52 -2.54
CA LEU A 157 2.60 9.62 -2.58
C LEU A 157 3.19 10.93 -3.11
N ILE A 158 4.53 11.09 -3.05
CA ILE A 158 5.23 12.27 -3.55
C ILE A 158 5.98 11.96 -4.84
N ASP A 159 6.78 10.87 -4.83
CA ASP A 159 7.70 10.56 -5.92
C ASP A 159 7.05 9.67 -7.00
N CYS A 160 5.80 9.24 -6.82
CA CYS A 160 5.10 8.30 -7.69
C CYS A 160 5.92 7.03 -7.97
N GLY A 161 6.63 6.55 -6.95
CA GLY A 161 7.56 5.42 -7.05
C GLY A 161 6.90 4.17 -7.61
N SER A 162 7.67 3.32 -8.26
CA SER A 162 7.20 2.14 -8.98
C SER A 162 6.14 2.44 -10.04
N GLY A 163 6.12 3.66 -10.58
CA GLY A 163 5.20 4.06 -11.63
C GLY A 163 3.77 4.34 -11.18
N MET A 164 3.52 4.57 -9.88
CA MET A 164 2.17 4.85 -9.36
C MET A 164 1.74 6.31 -9.59
N THR A 165 1.72 6.73 -10.85
CA THR A 165 1.39 8.11 -11.28
C THR A 165 -0.03 8.55 -10.97
N MET A 166 -0.94 7.63 -10.57
CA MET A 166 -2.27 7.98 -10.11
C MET A 166 -2.26 8.88 -8.86
N PHE A 167 -1.14 8.95 -8.14
CA PHE A 167 -0.97 9.83 -6.97
C PHE A 167 -0.48 11.23 -7.32
N LYS A 168 -0.10 11.51 -8.56
CA LYS A 168 0.52 12.77 -8.99
C LYS A 168 -0.29 14.02 -8.60
N ASP A 169 -1.61 13.91 -8.65
CA ASP A 169 -2.53 15.02 -8.35
C ASP A 169 -3.20 14.86 -6.96
N ALA A 170 -2.65 14.02 -6.09
CA ALA A 170 -3.16 13.82 -4.74
C ALA A 170 -3.03 15.11 -3.90
N GLU A 171 -4.06 15.41 -3.11
CA GLU A 171 -4.01 16.48 -2.12
C GLU A 171 -3.17 16.03 -0.91
N ILE A 172 -1.95 16.56 -0.78
CA ILE A 172 -1.06 16.22 0.34
C ILE A 172 -1.48 17.00 1.59
N LEU A 173 -1.87 16.27 2.64
CA LEU A 173 -2.30 16.83 3.91
C LEU A 173 -1.15 16.90 4.93
N ILE A 174 -0.25 15.89 4.93
CA ILE A 174 0.97 15.85 5.72
C ILE A 174 2.08 15.38 4.77
N ASN A 175 3.11 16.22 4.57
CA ASN A 175 4.23 15.91 3.68
C ASN A 175 5.44 15.33 4.45
N ASP A 176 5.75 15.90 5.61
CA ASP A 176 6.91 15.53 6.44
C ASP A 176 6.41 14.94 7.77
N GLY A 177 5.77 13.78 7.71
CA GLY A 177 5.43 12.99 8.89
C GLY A 177 6.68 12.35 9.53
N MET A 178 6.47 11.54 10.56
CA MET A 178 7.54 10.76 11.16
C MET A 178 8.16 9.78 10.15
N LEU A 179 9.34 9.26 10.43
CA LEU A 179 9.92 8.19 9.64
C LEU A 179 9.06 6.91 9.72
N ASP A 180 9.08 6.12 8.66
CA ASP A 180 8.37 4.83 8.60
C ASP A 180 8.78 3.89 9.75
N VAL A 181 10.06 3.87 10.12
CA VAL A 181 10.58 3.13 11.26
C VAL A 181 10.05 3.66 12.60
N GLU A 182 9.90 4.98 12.75
CA GLU A 182 9.34 5.58 13.97
C GLU A 182 7.85 5.28 14.12
N ALA A 183 7.10 5.23 13.02
CA ALA A 183 5.71 4.81 13.02
C ALA A 183 5.55 3.36 13.50
N LEU A 184 6.49 2.49 13.17
CA LEU A 184 6.48 1.08 13.59
C LEU A 184 6.91 0.91 15.07
N GLU A 185 7.70 1.84 15.62
CA GLU A 185 8.10 1.86 17.04
C GLU A 185 6.93 2.27 17.96
N TYR A 186 6.03 3.12 17.46
CA TYR A 186 4.93 3.73 18.23
C TYR A 186 3.77 2.77 18.44
#